data_f556a7dc64e4d81974cc8ec1d64967ff
#
_entry.id   f556a7dc64e4d81974cc8ec1d64967ff
#
_cell.length_a   1.000
_cell.length_b   1.000
_cell.length_c   1.000
_cell.angle_alpha   90.00
_cell.angle_beta   90.00
_cell.angle_gamma   90.00
#
_symmetry.space_group_name_H-M   'P 1'
#
loop_
_entity.id
_entity.type
_entity.pdbx_description
1 polymer ?
#
loop_
_entity_poly.entity_id
_entity_poly.type
_entity_poly.pdbx_seq_one_letter_code
_entity_poly.pdbx_strand_id
1 'polypeptide(L)'
;LEVWPNGLKERQITIESKFNRLVVMATHQNSWHSVSKVTVDKVRCCVSNYYFSESPLLSSDKFHVTTFRGRPKEKIKDFILQLDSGLRTSLRKLFQKGVRENPHQYKK
;
A
#
# COMPACT_ATOMS: atom_id res chain seq x y z
N LEU A 1 3.55 1.92 12.46
CA LEU A 1 3.60 1.29 11.14
C LEU A 1 3.97 -0.17 11.30
N GLU A 2 3.27 -1.04 10.62
CA GLU A 2 3.54 -2.48 10.58
C GLU A 2 3.92 -2.85 9.16
N VAL A 3 4.96 -3.65 8.98
CA VAL A 3 5.42 -4.12 7.67
C VAL A 3 5.62 -5.63 7.68
N TRP A 4 5.35 -6.29 6.56
CA TRP A 4 5.52 -7.74 6.36
C TRP A 4 6.52 -8.01 5.24
N PRO A 5 7.82 -7.91 5.50
CA PRO A 5 8.85 -8.05 4.46
C PRO A 5 8.86 -9.44 3.80
N ASN A 6 8.48 -10.47 4.54
CA ASN A 6 8.46 -11.86 4.08
C ASN A 6 7.05 -12.36 3.71
N GLY A 7 6.08 -11.46 3.57
CA GLY A 7 4.70 -11.77 3.22
C GLY A 7 3.76 -11.88 4.42
N LEU A 8 2.46 -11.83 4.14
CA LEU A 8 1.39 -11.73 5.16
C LEU A 8 1.25 -12.95 6.08
N LYS A 9 1.87 -14.09 5.75
CA LYS A 9 1.87 -15.28 6.60
C LYS A 9 2.94 -15.24 7.69
N GLU A 10 3.95 -14.40 7.50
CA GLU A 10 5.07 -14.27 8.40
C GLU A 10 4.84 -13.19 9.47
N ARG A 11 5.73 -13.17 10.44
CA ARG A 11 5.65 -12.19 11.54
C ARG A 11 5.92 -10.79 11.01
N GLN A 12 5.05 -9.86 11.38
CA GLN A 12 5.22 -8.44 11.11
C GLN A 12 6.38 -7.82 11.90
N ILE A 13 6.98 -6.81 11.32
CA ILE A 13 7.89 -5.89 12.02
C ILE A 13 7.08 -4.64 12.37
N THR A 14 7.10 -4.26 13.64
CA THR A 14 6.42 -3.03 14.10
C THR A 14 7.42 -1.90 14.26
N ILE A 15 7.19 -0.83 13.52
CA ILE A 15 7.94 0.42 13.64
C ILE A 15 7.12 1.36 14.51
N GLU A 16 7.58 1.61 15.72
CA GLU A 16 6.90 2.51 16.66
C GLU A 16 6.81 3.93 16.11
N SER A 17 5.71 4.60 16.39
CA SER A 17 5.53 6.01 16.09
C SER A 17 6.24 6.85 17.15
N LYS A 18 7.32 7.50 16.79
CA LYS A 18 8.09 8.39 17.66
C LYS A 18 8.22 9.75 17.00
N PHE A 19 8.28 10.79 17.84
CA PHE A 19 8.57 12.14 17.37
C PHE A 19 9.93 12.19 16.65
N ASN A 20 10.02 12.97 15.61
CA ASN A 20 11.23 13.16 14.80
C ASN A 20 11.80 11.84 14.20
N ARG A 21 10.90 10.88 13.83
CA ARG A 21 11.28 9.64 13.15
C ARG A 21 10.96 9.73 11.66
N LEU A 22 11.96 9.54 10.84
CA LEU A 22 11.81 9.32 9.41
C LEU A 22 11.77 7.81 9.12
N VAL A 23 10.86 7.39 8.27
CA VAL A 23 10.79 6.04 7.72
C VAL A 23 10.76 6.16 6.20
N VAL A 24 11.72 5.56 5.54
CA VAL A 24 11.76 5.45 4.08
C VAL A 24 11.47 4.00 3.71
N MET A 25 10.54 3.80 2.79
CA MET A 25 10.12 2.47 2.38
C MET A 25 10.01 2.42 0.85
N ALA A 26 10.64 1.43 0.24
CA ALA A 26 10.39 1.10 -1.15
C ALA A 26 9.04 0.41 -1.28
N THR A 27 8.17 0.95 -2.13
CA THR A 27 6.85 0.36 -2.39
C THR A 27 6.89 -0.42 -3.71
N HIS A 28 6.52 -1.69 -3.63
CA HIS A 28 6.43 -2.61 -4.75
C HIS A 28 5.27 -3.59 -4.51
N GLN A 29 5.00 -4.50 -5.43
CA GLN A 29 3.85 -5.40 -5.36
C GLN A 29 3.75 -6.25 -4.08
N ASN A 30 4.84 -6.47 -3.36
CA ASN A 30 4.89 -7.28 -2.13
C ASN A 30 5.23 -6.47 -0.87
N SER A 31 5.27 -5.15 -0.92
CA SER A 31 5.57 -4.29 0.23
C SER A 31 4.36 -4.12 1.15
N TRP A 32 3.89 -5.23 1.73
CA TRP A 32 2.73 -5.24 2.61
C TRP A 32 2.98 -4.44 3.86
N HIS A 33 2.10 -3.48 4.12
CA HIS A 33 2.19 -2.62 5.30
C HIS A 33 0.82 -2.19 5.79
N SER A 34 0.74 -1.81 7.04
CA SER A 34 -0.46 -1.25 7.64
C SER A 34 -0.15 -0.26 8.75
N VAL A 35 -1.17 0.44 9.19
CA VAL A 35 -1.11 1.29 10.38
C VAL A 35 -1.94 0.63 11.47
N SER A 36 -1.33 0.43 12.64
CA SER A 36 -2.03 -0.09 13.81
C SER A 36 -3.08 0.92 14.30
N LYS A 37 -4.18 0.41 14.81
CA LYS A 37 -5.17 1.24 15.51
C LYS A 37 -4.51 1.90 16.73
N VAL A 38 -4.79 3.18 16.93
CA VAL A 38 -4.44 3.87 18.16
C VAL A 38 -5.41 3.42 19.26
N THR A 39 -4.88 2.83 20.32
CA THR A 39 -5.66 2.24 21.42
C THR A 39 -5.59 3.05 22.72
N VAL A 40 -4.85 4.14 22.71
CA VAL A 40 -4.68 5.06 23.84
C VAL A 40 -5.32 6.41 23.49
N ASP A 41 -5.65 7.21 24.50
CA ASP A 41 -6.18 8.55 24.32
C ASP A 41 -5.07 9.53 23.88
N LYS A 42 -4.56 9.29 22.68
CA LYS A 42 -3.51 10.09 22.02
C LYS A 42 -3.75 10.14 20.52
N VAL A 43 -3.28 11.20 19.89
CA VAL A 43 -3.34 11.37 18.44
C VAL A 43 -2.00 10.95 17.83
N ARG A 44 -2.07 10.18 16.73
CA ARG A 44 -0.93 9.89 15.88
C ARG A 44 -0.97 10.78 14.66
N CYS A 45 0.04 11.62 14.49
CA CYS A 45 0.22 12.43 13.30
C CYS A 45 1.42 11.94 12.48
N CYS A 46 1.33 12.02 11.17
CA CYS A 46 2.46 11.79 10.28
C CYS A 46 2.31 12.62 9.00
N VAL A 47 3.43 12.93 8.39
CA VAL A 47 3.50 13.48 7.04
C VAL A 47 3.99 12.34 6.13
N SER A 48 3.29 12.13 5.01
CA SER A 48 3.65 11.10 4.03
C SER A 48 3.91 11.75 2.69
N ASN A 49 5.10 11.52 2.15
CA ASN A 49 5.46 11.92 0.80
C ASN A 49 5.66 10.67 -0.06
N TYR A 50 5.20 10.76 -1.31
CA TYR A 50 5.36 9.68 -2.29
C TYR A 50 6.25 10.18 -3.42
N TYR A 51 7.29 9.41 -3.71
CA TYR A 51 8.19 9.62 -4.82
C TYR A 51 7.95 8.53 -5.85
N PHE A 52 7.87 8.93 -7.11
CA PHE A 52 7.63 8.03 -8.24
C PHE A 52 8.83 8.05 -9.16
N SER A 53 9.16 6.91 -9.73
CA SER A 53 10.20 6.75 -10.72
C SER A 53 9.60 6.13 -11.99
N GLU A 54 10.09 6.50 -13.14
CA GLU A 54 9.73 5.87 -14.42
C GLU A 54 10.29 4.45 -14.51
N SER A 55 11.40 4.20 -13.82
CA SER A 55 12.02 2.88 -13.75
C SER A 55 11.70 2.22 -12.40
N PRO A 56 11.30 0.95 -12.38
CA PRO A 56 11.09 0.23 -11.13
C PRO A 56 12.41 0.08 -10.35
N LEU A 57 12.30 0.05 -9.02
CA LEU A 57 13.46 -0.15 -8.16
C LEU A 57 14.06 -1.55 -8.33
N LEU A 58 13.21 -2.54 -8.52
CA LEU A 58 13.60 -3.92 -8.82
C LEU A 58 13.17 -4.26 -10.24
N SER A 59 14.06 -4.85 -11.03
CA SER A 59 13.78 -5.25 -12.42
C SER A 59 12.64 -6.28 -12.53
N SER A 60 12.35 -6.99 -11.45
CA SER A 60 11.23 -7.93 -11.34
C SER A 60 9.88 -7.26 -11.12
N ASP A 61 9.85 -5.99 -10.74
CA ASP A 61 8.61 -5.29 -10.45
C ASP A 61 7.84 -5.02 -11.75
N LYS A 62 6.56 -5.34 -11.70
CA LYS A 62 5.62 -5.09 -12.79
C LYS A 62 4.62 -4.02 -12.35
N PHE A 63 3.99 -3.40 -13.34
CA PHE A 63 2.86 -2.52 -13.06
C PHE A 63 1.85 -3.20 -12.14
N HIS A 64 1.52 -2.56 -11.05
CA HIS A 64 0.52 -3.03 -10.10
C HIS A 64 -0.34 -1.86 -9.62
N VAL A 65 -1.55 -2.18 -9.23
CA VAL A 65 -2.47 -1.25 -8.58
C VAL A 65 -2.37 -1.47 -7.08
N THR A 66 -2.42 -0.38 -6.31
CA THR A 66 -2.52 -0.49 -4.84
C THR A 66 -3.68 -1.39 -4.47
N THR A 67 -3.39 -2.45 -3.75
CA THR A 67 -4.36 -3.45 -3.32
C THR A 67 -4.44 -3.48 -1.80
N PHE A 68 -5.63 -3.78 -1.30
CA PHE A 68 -5.87 -3.95 0.13
C PHE A 68 -6.05 -5.42 0.44
N ARG A 69 -5.56 -5.84 1.59
CA ARG A 69 -5.71 -7.19 2.11
C ARG A 69 -6.27 -7.14 3.52
N GLY A 70 -6.99 -8.17 3.91
CA GLY A 70 -7.34 -8.38 5.31
C GLY A 70 -6.11 -8.72 6.13
N ARG A 71 -6.14 -8.40 7.42
CA ARG A 71 -5.10 -8.87 8.35
C ARG A 71 -5.14 -10.40 8.44
N PRO A 72 -4.07 -11.09 8.84
CA PRO A 72 -4.03 -12.56 8.87
C PRO A 72 -5.20 -13.25 9.58
N LYS A 73 -5.82 -12.56 10.53
CA LYS A 73 -7.00 -13.08 11.27
C LYS A 73 -8.35 -12.74 10.62
N GLU A 74 -8.38 -11.85 9.61
CA GLU A 74 -9.60 -11.33 8.98
C GLU A 74 -9.86 -12.02 7.62
N LYS A 75 -10.01 -13.34 7.61
CA LYS A 75 -10.11 -14.15 6.37
C LYS A 75 -11.26 -13.74 5.45
N ILE A 76 -12.44 -13.45 5.98
CA ILE A 76 -13.62 -13.07 5.17
C ILE A 76 -13.37 -11.70 4.53
N LYS A 77 -12.88 -10.74 5.31
CA LYS A 77 -12.52 -9.42 4.81
C LYS A 77 -11.42 -9.50 3.75
N ASP A 78 -10.43 -10.37 3.96
CA ASP A 78 -9.36 -10.59 2.98
C ASP A 78 -9.91 -11.13 1.67
N PHE A 79 -10.83 -12.07 1.70
CA PHE A 79 -11.47 -12.61 0.50
C PHE A 79 -12.23 -11.53 -0.29
N ILE A 80 -13.03 -10.71 0.38
CA ILE A 80 -13.77 -9.60 -0.25
C ILE A 80 -12.80 -8.60 -0.88
N LEU A 81 -11.73 -8.24 -0.18
CA LEU A 81 -10.72 -7.30 -0.68
C LEU A 81 -9.91 -7.86 -1.85
N GLN A 82 -9.71 -9.18 -1.91
CA GLN A 82 -9.08 -9.83 -3.07
C GLN A 82 -9.97 -9.74 -4.32
N LEU A 83 -11.28 -9.93 -4.19
CA LEU A 83 -12.22 -9.78 -5.29
C LEU A 83 -12.24 -8.32 -5.81
N ASP A 84 -12.30 -7.35 -4.91
CA ASP A 84 -12.22 -5.92 -5.25
C ASP A 84 -10.90 -5.57 -5.97
N SER A 85 -9.78 -6.11 -5.47
CA SER A 85 -8.45 -5.94 -6.07
C SER A 85 -8.38 -6.50 -7.48
N GLY A 86 -8.94 -7.68 -7.71
CA GLY A 86 -9.03 -8.31 -9.02
C GLY A 86 -9.83 -7.46 -10.00
N LEU A 87 -10.98 -6.95 -9.57
CA LEU A 87 -11.83 -6.07 -10.36
C LEU A 87 -11.11 -4.77 -10.72
N ARG A 88 -10.50 -4.11 -9.76
CA ARG A 88 -9.73 -2.87 -10.00
C ARG A 88 -8.57 -3.08 -10.97
N THR A 89 -7.85 -4.18 -10.84
CA THR A 89 -6.73 -4.51 -11.73
C THR A 89 -7.22 -4.72 -13.15
N SER A 90 -8.35 -5.41 -13.33
CA SER A 90 -8.96 -5.64 -14.64
C SER A 90 -9.46 -4.34 -15.27
N LEU A 91 -10.14 -3.50 -14.50
CA LEU A 91 -10.58 -2.18 -14.95
C LEU A 91 -9.40 -1.28 -15.32
N ARG A 92 -8.30 -1.34 -14.55
CA ARG A 92 -7.12 -0.51 -14.84
C ARG A 92 -6.37 -0.96 -16.09
N LYS A 93 -6.39 -2.26 -16.40
CA LYS A 93 -5.85 -2.77 -17.68
C LYS A 93 -6.70 -2.30 -18.88
N LEU A 94 -8.01 -2.25 -18.70
CA LEU A 94 -8.92 -1.79 -19.75
C LEU A 94 -8.86 -0.27 -19.95
N PHE A 95 -8.75 0.48 -18.85
CA PHE A 95 -8.68 1.95 -18.83
C PHE A 95 -7.31 2.41 -18.30
N GLN A 96 -6.30 2.42 -19.16
CA GLN A 96 -4.91 2.72 -18.79
C GLN A 96 -4.73 4.07 -18.06
N LYS A 97 -5.52 5.09 -18.41
CA LYS A 97 -5.50 6.41 -17.78
C LYS A 97 -6.45 6.55 -16.58
N GLY A 98 -7.15 5.47 -16.21
CA GLY A 98 -8.21 5.47 -15.19
C GLY A 98 -9.58 5.84 -15.75
N VAL A 99 -10.62 5.54 -14.99
CA VAL A 99 -12.02 5.83 -15.34
C VAL A 99 -12.30 7.34 -15.36
N ARG A 100 -11.51 8.11 -14.65
CA ARG A 100 -11.57 9.56 -14.59
C ARG A 100 -10.16 10.14 -14.64
N GLU A 101 -9.90 11.02 -15.60
CA GLU A 101 -8.63 11.74 -15.64
C GLU A 101 -8.49 12.63 -14.41
N ASN A 102 -7.35 12.52 -13.74
CA ASN A 102 -7.01 13.46 -12.69
C ASN A 102 -6.26 14.63 -13.33
N PRO A 103 -6.88 15.83 -13.45
CA PRO A 103 -6.28 16.95 -14.16
C PRO A 103 -4.99 17.46 -13.51
N HIS A 104 -4.69 17.04 -12.28
CA HIS A 104 -3.47 17.44 -11.58
C HIS A 104 -2.27 16.52 -11.79
N GLN A 105 -2.46 15.33 -12.35
CA GLN A 105 -1.36 14.35 -12.50
C GLN A 105 -0.66 14.35 -13.86
N TYR A 106 -1.25 14.92 -14.90
CA TYR A 106 -0.75 14.74 -16.27
C TYR A 106 -0.91 15.98 -17.15
N LYS A 107 -0.60 17.16 -16.65
CA LYS A 107 -0.24 18.26 -17.55
C LYS A 107 1.23 18.11 -17.89
N LYS A 108 1.50 17.45 -19.02
CA LYS A 108 2.75 17.67 -19.75
C LYS A 108 2.65 18.99 -20.46
#